data_66285865a51c8ebdaf75796202e47bc6
#
_entry.id   66285865a51c8ebdaf75796202e47bc6
#
_cell.length_a   1.000
_cell.length_b   1.000
_cell.length_c   1.000
_cell.angle_alpha   90.00
_cell.angle_beta   90.00
_cell.angle_gamma   90.00
#
_symmetry.space_group_name_H-M   'P 1'
#
loop_
_entity.id
_entity.type
_entity.pdbx_description
1 polymer ?
#
loop_
_entity_poly.entity_id
_entity_poly.type
_entity_poly.pdbx_seq_one_letter_code
_entity_poly.pdbx_strand_id
1 'polypeptide(L)'
;MPRGSWAPSRACRADGPAEVLVIDADSQDGTARQAAGAGATVVNWRDPLPDIAPRPGKGESLWRGVHAAGGDIVVFVDADLESVEPGMVRSLIAPFADPDVQMVRAAYRRTFEGKPAGGGRVTELTAKPLLRHFFPELNGINQPLGGEYAVRREAAVQVPFVAGYGVESGLLIDFARRFGADAIAQAQLAPRVHRNRPLSQLTQMADVVSGTILARALERPLEDFDLSERPPLATLA
;
A
#
# COMPACT_ATOMS: atom_id res chain seq x y z
N MET A 1 2.45 23.39 -1.05
CA MET A 1 3.41 22.27 -0.98
C MET A 1 4.79 22.83 -1.23
N PRO A 2 5.81 22.57 -0.41
CA PRO A 2 7.16 22.99 -0.75
C PRO A 2 7.60 22.32 -2.05
N ARG A 3 7.96 23.14 -3.00
CA ARG A 3 8.49 22.73 -4.29
C ARG A 3 9.84 22.04 -4.05
N GLY A 4 9.96 20.76 -4.35
CA GLY A 4 11.31 20.34 -4.61
C GLY A 4 11.81 19.01 -4.10
N SER A 5 11.00 18.05 -3.72
CA SER A 5 11.64 16.73 -3.60
C SER A 5 10.67 15.61 -3.91
N TRP A 6 10.81 15.06 -5.09
CA TRP A 6 10.45 13.65 -5.32
C TRP A 6 11.46 12.79 -4.57
N ALA A 7 11.56 13.05 -3.26
CA ALA A 7 12.43 12.33 -2.34
C ALA A 7 12.19 10.81 -2.40
N PRO A 8 10.92 10.32 -2.44
CA PRO A 8 10.66 8.90 -2.55
C PRO A 8 11.32 8.25 -3.76
N SER A 9 11.10 8.77 -4.98
CA SER A 9 11.69 8.18 -6.19
C SER A 9 13.21 8.18 -6.18
N ARG A 10 13.86 9.25 -5.72
CA ARG A 10 15.31 9.32 -5.62
C ARG A 10 15.89 8.34 -4.60
N ALA A 11 15.26 8.22 -3.42
CA ALA A 11 15.71 7.32 -2.37
C ALA A 11 15.50 5.86 -2.78
N CYS A 12 14.36 5.53 -3.41
CA CYS A 12 14.12 4.19 -3.95
C CYS A 12 15.17 3.81 -5.00
N ARG A 13 15.52 4.72 -5.92
CA ARG A 13 16.56 4.46 -6.94
C ARG A 13 17.94 4.22 -6.33
N ALA A 14 18.27 4.87 -5.23
CA ALA A 14 19.55 4.68 -4.54
C ALA A 14 19.72 3.25 -3.99
N ASP A 15 18.63 2.53 -3.74
CA ASP A 15 18.64 1.13 -3.32
C ASP A 15 18.84 0.13 -4.47
N GLY A 16 18.87 0.62 -5.73
CA GLY A 16 19.19 -0.16 -6.92
C GLY A 16 18.09 -1.12 -7.40
N PRO A 17 16.79 -0.75 -7.35
CA PRO A 17 15.75 -1.57 -7.98
C PRO A 17 15.93 -1.60 -9.50
N ALA A 18 15.40 -2.64 -10.14
CA ALA A 18 15.44 -2.77 -11.61
C ALA A 18 14.65 -1.64 -12.29
N GLU A 19 13.57 -1.20 -11.68
CA GLU A 19 12.72 -0.11 -12.16
C GLU A 19 12.10 0.70 -11.02
N VAL A 20 11.72 1.94 -11.30
CA VAL A 20 10.88 2.77 -10.43
C VAL A 20 9.73 3.30 -11.27
N LEU A 21 8.52 2.82 -10.98
CA LEU A 21 7.30 3.24 -11.65
C LEU A 21 6.53 4.27 -10.81
N VAL A 22 6.00 5.28 -11.44
CA VAL A 22 5.01 6.19 -10.86
C VAL A 22 3.74 6.08 -11.67
N ILE A 23 2.70 5.53 -11.07
CA ILE A 23 1.38 5.44 -11.69
C ILE A 23 0.67 6.77 -11.47
N ASP A 24 0.57 7.56 -12.53
CA ASP A 24 -0.06 8.88 -12.50
C ASP A 24 -1.55 8.79 -12.86
N ALA A 25 -2.39 9.24 -11.93
CA ALA A 25 -3.84 9.22 -12.06
C ALA A 25 -4.39 10.55 -12.61
N ASP A 26 -3.87 11.02 -13.74
CA ASP A 26 -4.23 12.28 -14.40
C ASP A 26 -3.93 13.53 -13.54
N SER A 27 -2.80 13.57 -12.86
CA SER A 27 -2.40 14.69 -12.00
C SER A 27 -2.25 16.01 -12.78
N GLN A 28 -2.86 17.09 -12.27
CA GLN A 28 -2.84 18.41 -12.92
C GLN A 28 -1.73 19.34 -12.36
N ASP A 29 -0.99 18.93 -11.34
CA ASP A 29 -0.04 19.76 -10.59
C ASP A 29 1.43 19.60 -11.01
N GLY A 30 1.68 18.97 -12.15
CA GLY A 30 3.03 18.70 -12.64
C GLY A 30 3.74 17.51 -11.99
N THR A 31 3.01 16.68 -11.24
CA THR A 31 3.48 15.44 -10.61
C THR A 31 4.26 14.56 -11.59
N ALA A 32 3.68 14.24 -12.76
CA ALA A 32 4.30 13.40 -13.78
C ALA A 32 5.68 13.93 -14.21
N ARG A 33 5.80 15.25 -14.47
CA ARG A 33 7.06 15.89 -14.88
C ARG A 33 8.11 15.83 -13.78
N GLN A 34 7.71 16.03 -12.53
CA GLN A 34 8.63 15.97 -11.39
C GLN A 34 9.13 14.54 -11.16
N ALA A 35 8.26 13.54 -11.28
CA ALA A 35 8.61 12.13 -11.17
C ALA A 35 9.61 11.71 -12.25
N ALA A 36 9.34 12.06 -13.51
CA ALA A 36 10.26 11.81 -14.63
C ALA A 36 11.61 12.51 -14.43
N GLY A 37 11.60 13.77 -13.97
CA GLY A 37 12.81 14.53 -13.62
C GLY A 37 13.63 13.92 -12.48
N ALA A 38 13.00 13.13 -11.59
CA ALA A 38 13.66 12.33 -10.57
C ALA A 38 14.14 10.97 -11.08
N GLY A 39 13.92 10.66 -12.35
CA GLY A 39 14.35 9.44 -13.03
C GLY A 39 13.39 8.25 -12.86
N ALA A 40 12.15 8.46 -12.49
CA ALA A 40 11.13 7.42 -12.51
C ALA A 40 10.53 7.28 -13.92
N THR A 41 10.10 6.09 -14.25
CA THR A 41 9.20 5.84 -15.38
C THR A 41 7.79 6.20 -14.98
N VAL A 42 7.21 7.20 -15.61
CA VAL A 42 5.83 7.62 -15.35
C VAL A 42 4.90 6.87 -16.30
N VAL A 43 3.94 6.19 -15.73
CA VAL A 43 2.90 5.43 -16.45
C VAL A 43 1.55 6.07 -16.13
N ASN A 44 0.82 6.53 -17.16
CA ASN A 44 -0.54 6.95 -16.92
C ASN A 44 -1.39 5.74 -16.55
N TRP A 45 -2.26 5.87 -15.56
CA TRP A 45 -3.06 4.75 -15.06
C TRP A 45 -3.95 4.08 -16.11
N ARG A 46 -4.23 4.76 -17.25
CA ARG A 46 -5.02 4.20 -18.35
C ARG A 46 -4.24 3.22 -19.22
N ASP A 47 -2.91 3.38 -19.28
CA ASP A 47 -2.08 2.68 -20.25
C ASP A 47 -1.93 1.17 -19.97
N PRO A 48 -1.75 0.70 -18.72
CA PRO A 48 -1.51 -0.73 -18.47
C PRO A 48 -2.68 -1.65 -18.86
N LEU A 49 -3.91 -1.13 -18.78
CA LEU A 49 -5.14 -1.88 -19.08
C LEU A 49 -6.12 -0.95 -19.83
N PRO A 50 -5.86 -0.67 -21.12
CA PRO A 50 -6.57 0.37 -21.86
C PRO A 50 -8.08 0.06 -22.04
N ASP A 51 -8.44 -1.21 -22.10
CA ASP A 51 -9.83 -1.64 -22.27
C ASP A 51 -10.66 -1.60 -20.98
N ILE A 52 -10.01 -1.34 -19.85
CA ILE A 52 -10.65 -1.27 -18.53
C ILE A 52 -10.65 0.18 -18.05
N ALA A 53 -11.82 0.82 -18.01
CA ALA A 53 -11.95 2.19 -17.52
C ALA A 53 -11.43 2.30 -16.07
N PRO A 54 -10.55 3.28 -15.77
CA PRO A 54 -10.03 3.46 -14.42
C PRO A 54 -11.12 3.94 -13.46
N ARG A 55 -10.97 3.56 -12.18
CA ARG A 55 -11.83 4.00 -11.08
C ARG A 55 -11.02 4.86 -10.10
N PRO A 56 -11.61 5.89 -9.48
CA PRO A 56 -10.90 6.70 -8.50
C PRO A 56 -10.40 5.88 -7.31
N GLY A 57 -9.22 6.24 -6.80
CA GLY A 57 -8.71 5.74 -5.54
C GLY A 57 -7.38 4.99 -5.64
N LYS A 58 -6.72 4.87 -4.47
CA LYS A 58 -5.38 4.29 -4.34
C LYS A 58 -5.31 2.85 -4.86
N GLY A 59 -6.30 2.01 -4.51
CA GLY A 59 -6.33 0.61 -4.93
C GLY A 59 -6.25 0.41 -6.44
N GLU A 60 -6.85 1.29 -7.23
CA GLU A 60 -6.77 1.28 -8.69
C GLU A 60 -5.34 1.48 -9.20
N SER A 61 -4.65 2.51 -8.68
CA SER A 61 -3.26 2.79 -9.07
C SER A 61 -2.33 1.64 -8.69
N LEU A 62 -2.53 1.01 -7.53
CA LEU A 62 -1.74 -0.14 -7.10
C LEU A 62 -2.00 -1.36 -7.98
N TRP A 63 -3.25 -1.67 -8.29
CA TRP A 63 -3.64 -2.79 -9.15
C TRP A 63 -3.03 -2.66 -10.55
N ARG A 64 -3.13 -1.48 -11.17
CA ARG A 64 -2.51 -1.19 -12.47
C ARG A 64 -0.99 -1.17 -12.38
N GLY A 65 -0.43 -0.73 -11.26
CA GLY A 65 1.00 -0.77 -10.98
C GLY A 65 1.55 -2.18 -10.95
N VAL A 66 0.84 -3.12 -10.32
CA VAL A 66 1.22 -4.55 -10.32
C VAL A 66 1.18 -5.14 -11.74
N HIS A 67 0.18 -4.73 -12.55
CA HIS A 67 0.09 -5.16 -13.94
C HIS A 67 1.28 -4.62 -14.77
N ALA A 68 1.63 -3.35 -14.60
CA ALA A 68 2.71 -2.69 -15.33
C ALA A 68 4.12 -3.11 -14.89
N ALA A 69 4.27 -3.57 -13.64
CA ALA A 69 5.57 -3.94 -13.09
C ALA A 69 6.14 -5.18 -13.77
N GLY A 70 7.44 -5.13 -14.12
CA GLY A 70 8.19 -6.24 -14.72
C GLY A 70 8.96 -7.10 -13.72
N GLY A 71 9.16 -6.61 -12.49
CA GLY A 71 9.96 -7.31 -11.46
C GLY A 71 9.19 -8.40 -10.74
N ASP A 72 9.91 -9.37 -10.15
CA ASP A 72 9.33 -10.47 -9.37
C ASP A 72 8.80 -10.00 -8.01
N ILE A 73 9.37 -8.91 -7.47
CA ILE A 73 8.96 -8.28 -6.22
C ILE A 73 8.54 -6.85 -6.53
N VAL A 74 7.34 -6.49 -6.13
CA VAL A 74 6.79 -5.14 -6.22
C VAL A 74 6.84 -4.48 -4.84
N VAL A 75 7.53 -3.34 -4.74
CA VAL A 75 7.58 -2.52 -3.53
C VAL A 75 6.69 -1.31 -3.72
N PHE A 76 5.71 -1.15 -2.84
CA PHE A 76 4.84 0.01 -2.81
C PHE A 76 5.40 1.07 -1.85
N VAL A 77 5.36 2.32 -2.30
CA VAL A 77 5.82 3.47 -1.52
C VAL A 77 4.89 4.65 -1.81
N ASP A 78 4.34 5.25 -0.75
CA ASP A 78 3.51 6.44 -0.89
C ASP A 78 4.34 7.62 -1.44
N ALA A 79 3.83 8.27 -2.48
CA ALA A 79 4.54 9.35 -3.17
C ALA A 79 4.63 10.67 -2.35
N ASP A 80 3.86 10.80 -1.29
CA ASP A 80 3.81 11.97 -0.41
C ASP A 80 4.66 11.83 0.87
N LEU A 81 5.51 10.80 0.94
CA LEU A 81 6.43 10.62 2.06
C LEU A 81 7.43 11.78 2.16
N GLU A 82 7.52 12.38 3.33
CA GLU A 82 8.49 13.45 3.62
C GLU A 82 9.86 12.93 4.05
N SER A 83 9.88 11.75 4.68
CA SER A 83 11.09 11.10 5.17
C SER A 83 11.28 9.75 4.52
N VAL A 84 12.12 9.71 3.49
CA VAL A 84 12.52 8.45 2.84
C VAL A 84 14.01 8.28 3.08
N GLU A 85 14.38 7.24 3.79
CA GLU A 85 15.77 6.96 4.09
C GLU A 85 16.37 5.96 3.09
N PRO A 86 17.66 6.10 2.77
CA PRO A 86 18.40 5.10 2.01
C PRO A 86 18.31 3.73 2.71
N GLY A 87 18.17 2.66 1.93
CA GLY A 87 18.05 1.31 2.46
C GLY A 87 16.61 0.85 2.74
N MET A 88 15.61 1.72 2.62
CA MET A 88 14.21 1.36 2.87
C MET A 88 13.73 0.22 1.95
N VAL A 89 13.99 0.35 0.65
CA VAL A 89 13.58 -0.67 -0.33
C VAL A 89 14.32 -1.98 -0.08
N ARG A 90 15.64 -1.93 0.21
CA ARG A 90 16.42 -3.12 0.55
C ARG A 90 15.88 -3.82 1.79
N SER A 91 15.50 -3.06 2.82
CA SER A 91 14.91 -3.63 4.05
C SER A 91 13.59 -4.35 3.76
N LEU A 92 12.74 -3.79 2.87
CA LEU A 92 11.49 -4.41 2.47
C LEU A 92 11.68 -5.65 1.58
N ILE A 93 12.77 -5.70 0.80
CA ILE A 93 13.06 -6.84 -0.07
C ILE A 93 13.78 -7.99 0.67
N ALA A 94 14.59 -7.67 1.67
CA ALA A 94 15.44 -8.66 2.34
C ALA A 94 14.71 -9.93 2.83
N PRO A 95 13.49 -9.85 3.42
CA PRO A 95 12.79 -11.06 3.87
C PRO A 95 12.38 -12.02 2.75
N PHE A 96 12.33 -11.59 1.49
CA PHE A 96 12.03 -12.48 0.34
C PHE A 96 13.17 -13.45 -0.02
N ALA A 97 14.30 -13.40 0.69
CA ALA A 97 15.30 -14.47 0.66
C ALA A 97 14.70 -15.81 1.12
N ASP A 98 13.66 -15.75 1.95
CA ASP A 98 12.80 -16.88 2.28
C ASP A 98 11.75 -17.03 1.14
N PRO A 99 11.70 -18.19 0.44
CA PRO A 99 10.76 -18.42 -0.65
C PRO A 99 9.30 -18.47 -0.19
N ASP A 100 9.03 -18.77 1.08
CA ASP A 100 7.69 -18.87 1.63
C ASP A 100 7.07 -17.49 1.90
N VAL A 101 7.89 -16.44 2.02
CA VAL A 101 7.42 -15.06 2.21
C VAL A 101 6.78 -14.53 0.93
N GLN A 102 5.50 -14.15 1.02
CA GLN A 102 4.72 -13.58 -0.08
C GLN A 102 4.45 -12.07 0.07
N MET A 103 4.44 -11.57 1.30
CA MET A 103 4.27 -10.15 1.61
C MET A 103 5.21 -9.72 2.73
N VAL A 104 5.73 -8.50 2.63
CA VAL A 104 6.52 -7.85 3.70
C VAL A 104 5.88 -6.52 4.04
N ARG A 105 5.46 -6.36 5.29
CA ARG A 105 4.90 -5.08 5.80
C ARG A 105 5.98 -4.28 6.50
N ALA A 106 5.97 -2.96 6.31
CA ALA A 106 6.83 -2.08 7.11
C ALA A 106 6.41 -2.10 8.58
N ALA A 107 7.39 -2.16 9.48
CA ALA A 107 7.23 -1.94 10.91
C ALA A 107 8.04 -0.71 11.31
N TYR A 108 7.37 0.31 11.86
CA TYR A 108 8.01 1.55 12.29
C TYR A 108 7.24 2.22 13.42
N ARG A 109 7.94 3.07 14.17
CA ARG A 109 7.30 3.95 15.15
C ARG A 109 6.80 5.21 14.45
N ARG A 110 5.60 5.64 14.81
CA ARG A 110 5.06 6.93 14.38
C ARG A 110 5.43 7.99 15.41
N THR A 111 5.96 9.11 14.94
CA THR A 111 6.25 10.28 15.79
C THR A 111 5.38 11.44 15.35
N PHE A 112 4.89 12.20 16.31
CA PHE A 112 4.13 13.43 16.09
C PHE A 112 4.74 14.54 16.94
N GLU A 113 5.16 15.64 16.33
CA GLU A 113 5.84 16.76 17.00
C GLU A 113 7.02 16.32 17.89
N GLY A 114 7.80 15.35 17.41
CA GLY A 114 8.94 14.80 18.15
C GLY A 114 8.57 13.88 19.34
N LYS A 115 7.27 13.64 19.59
CA LYS A 115 6.82 12.73 20.66
C LYS A 115 6.45 11.35 20.07
N PRO A 116 6.76 10.25 20.78
CA PRO A 116 6.43 8.90 20.34
C PRO A 116 4.96 8.58 20.66
N ALA A 117 4.01 9.29 20.06
CA ALA A 117 2.57 8.96 20.08
C ALA A 117 1.75 9.95 19.25
N GLY A 118 0.58 9.56 18.79
CA GLY A 118 -0.45 10.44 18.22
C GLY A 118 -0.66 10.39 16.70
N GLY A 119 0.12 9.60 15.95
CA GLY A 119 -0.12 9.35 14.53
C GLY A 119 -0.90 8.05 14.28
N GLY A 120 -1.59 7.97 13.13
CA GLY A 120 -2.26 6.73 12.71
C GLY A 120 -3.53 6.39 13.47
N ARG A 121 -4.35 7.37 13.78
CA ARG A 121 -5.60 7.19 14.55
C ARG A 121 -6.52 6.09 13.96
N VAL A 122 -6.68 6.03 12.64
CA VAL A 122 -7.46 4.97 11.99
C VAL A 122 -6.80 3.60 12.20
N THR A 123 -5.48 3.53 12.14
CA THR A 123 -4.73 2.30 12.43
C THR A 123 -5.00 1.83 13.87
N GLU A 124 -4.85 2.72 14.85
CA GLU A 124 -4.94 2.35 16.27
C GLU A 124 -6.39 2.15 16.75
N LEU A 125 -7.35 2.95 16.23
CA LEU A 125 -8.73 2.98 16.72
C LEU A 125 -9.70 2.17 15.88
N THR A 126 -9.32 1.78 14.66
CA THR A 126 -10.19 1.02 13.74
C THR A 126 -9.53 -0.28 13.30
N ALA A 127 -8.42 -0.21 12.55
CA ALA A 127 -7.85 -1.40 11.94
C ALA A 127 -7.35 -2.42 12.95
N LYS A 128 -6.49 -2.01 13.90
CA LYS A 128 -5.93 -2.95 14.91
C LYS A 128 -7.00 -3.62 15.78
N PRO A 129 -7.99 -2.89 16.33
CA PRO A 129 -9.06 -3.54 17.10
C PRO A 129 -9.86 -4.55 16.28
N LEU A 130 -10.24 -4.20 15.04
CA LEU A 130 -11.00 -5.11 14.18
C LEU A 130 -10.17 -6.33 13.78
N LEU A 131 -8.90 -6.13 13.35
CA LEU A 131 -8.01 -7.24 13.02
C LEU A 131 -7.81 -8.17 14.22
N ARG A 132 -7.58 -7.63 15.42
CA ARG A 132 -7.42 -8.45 16.63
C ARG A 132 -8.62 -9.34 16.92
N HIS A 133 -9.84 -8.86 16.66
CA HIS A 133 -11.06 -9.62 16.94
C HIS A 133 -11.41 -10.62 15.84
N PHE A 134 -11.22 -10.27 14.58
CA PHE A 134 -11.67 -11.06 13.45
C PHE A 134 -10.56 -11.84 12.74
N PHE A 135 -9.30 -11.40 12.89
CA PHE A 135 -8.11 -11.98 12.27
C PHE A 135 -6.97 -12.02 13.28
N PRO A 136 -7.10 -12.78 14.39
CA PRO A 136 -6.13 -12.78 15.49
C PRO A 136 -4.71 -13.16 15.04
N GLU A 137 -4.57 -13.92 13.97
CA GLU A 137 -3.29 -14.27 13.33
C GLU A 137 -2.55 -13.06 12.78
N LEU A 138 -3.24 -11.96 12.49
CA LEU A 138 -2.67 -10.70 12.02
C LEU A 138 -2.40 -9.67 13.12
N ASN A 139 -2.70 -9.99 14.38
CA ASN A 139 -2.56 -9.06 15.51
C ASN A 139 -1.13 -8.54 15.71
N GLY A 140 -0.11 -9.28 15.25
CA GLY A 140 1.29 -8.89 15.33
C GLY A 140 1.74 -7.85 14.31
N ILE A 141 0.92 -7.50 13.31
CA ILE A 141 1.29 -6.55 12.26
C ILE A 141 1.33 -5.12 12.79
N ASN A 142 2.52 -4.52 12.76
CA ASN A 142 2.77 -3.21 13.36
C ASN A 142 2.02 -2.08 12.66
N GLN A 143 2.06 -2.05 11.31
CA GLN A 143 1.43 -1.02 10.48
C GLN A 143 0.49 -1.64 9.44
N PRO A 144 -0.70 -2.12 9.83
CA PRO A 144 -1.63 -2.80 8.91
C PRO A 144 -2.15 -1.90 7.77
N LEU A 145 -2.13 -0.57 7.97
CA LEU A 145 -2.54 0.42 6.97
C LEU A 145 -1.34 1.24 6.43
N GLY A 146 -0.10 0.79 6.65
CA GLY A 146 1.06 1.49 6.10
C GLY A 146 1.12 1.32 4.58
N GLY A 147 1.48 2.40 3.85
CA GLY A 147 1.61 2.37 2.40
C GLY A 147 2.98 1.85 1.92
N GLU A 148 3.89 1.55 2.84
CA GLU A 148 5.20 0.97 2.55
C GLU A 148 5.16 -0.54 2.82
N TYR A 149 5.17 -1.31 1.76
CA TYR A 149 5.19 -2.77 1.82
C TYR A 149 5.67 -3.36 0.49
N ALA A 150 5.99 -4.64 0.50
CA ALA A 150 6.40 -5.36 -0.68
C ALA A 150 5.64 -6.67 -0.82
N VAL A 151 5.48 -7.14 -2.06
CA VAL A 151 4.79 -8.38 -2.38
C VAL A 151 5.53 -9.14 -3.49
N ARG A 152 5.44 -10.48 -3.50
CA ARG A 152 5.71 -11.22 -4.73
C ARG A 152 4.66 -10.86 -5.77
N ARG A 153 5.10 -10.49 -6.98
CA ARG A 153 4.18 -10.11 -8.06
C ARG A 153 3.24 -11.25 -8.42
N GLU A 154 3.75 -12.47 -8.48
CA GLU A 154 2.95 -13.68 -8.75
C GLU A 154 1.85 -13.94 -7.70
N ALA A 155 2.08 -13.58 -6.45
CA ALA A 155 1.06 -13.64 -5.39
C ALA A 155 0.06 -12.49 -5.51
N ALA A 156 0.53 -11.26 -5.78
CA ALA A 156 -0.31 -10.08 -5.89
C ALA A 156 -1.33 -10.16 -7.04
N VAL A 157 -0.98 -10.79 -8.16
CA VAL A 157 -1.91 -10.98 -9.29
C VAL A 157 -3.06 -11.94 -8.97
N GLN A 158 -2.97 -12.69 -7.89
CA GLN A 158 -3.96 -13.70 -7.47
C GLN A 158 -4.98 -13.20 -6.46
N VAL A 159 -4.86 -11.96 -5.98
CA VAL A 159 -5.76 -11.37 -4.98
C VAL A 159 -6.46 -10.13 -5.52
N PRO A 160 -7.66 -9.82 -5.02
CA PRO A 160 -8.38 -8.61 -5.42
C PRO A 160 -7.79 -7.36 -4.77
N PHE A 161 -8.07 -6.19 -5.36
CA PHE A 161 -7.63 -4.90 -4.85
C PHE A 161 -8.84 -4.03 -4.52
N VAL A 162 -9.10 -3.83 -3.24
CA VAL A 162 -10.17 -2.97 -2.74
C VAL A 162 -9.94 -1.52 -3.16
N ALA A 163 -10.98 -0.82 -3.53
CA ALA A 163 -10.90 0.59 -3.91
C ALA A 163 -10.51 1.50 -2.74
N GLY A 164 -9.90 2.64 -3.05
CA GLY A 164 -9.59 3.68 -2.07
C GLY A 164 -8.65 3.22 -0.96
N TYR A 165 -8.97 3.63 0.26
CA TYR A 165 -8.18 3.35 1.48
C TYR A 165 -8.39 1.95 2.08
N GLY A 166 -9.23 1.14 1.48
CA GLY A 166 -9.43 -0.26 1.88
C GLY A 166 -8.33 -1.19 1.40
N VAL A 167 -7.54 -0.78 0.41
CA VAL A 167 -6.59 -1.65 -0.28
C VAL A 167 -5.56 -2.29 0.65
N GLU A 168 -4.99 -1.56 1.59
CA GLU A 168 -3.97 -2.10 2.51
C GLU A 168 -4.54 -3.17 3.44
N SER A 169 -5.72 -2.94 4.01
CA SER A 169 -6.39 -3.91 4.88
C SER A 169 -6.93 -5.11 4.09
N GLY A 170 -7.46 -4.87 2.90
CA GLY A 170 -7.91 -5.93 1.99
C GLY A 170 -6.77 -6.86 1.60
N LEU A 171 -5.68 -6.31 1.05
CA LEU A 171 -4.51 -7.10 0.67
C LEU A 171 -3.92 -7.88 1.84
N LEU A 172 -3.82 -7.26 3.03
CA LEU A 172 -3.29 -7.93 4.21
C LEU A 172 -4.10 -9.18 4.57
N ILE A 173 -5.43 -9.06 4.58
CA ILE A 173 -6.33 -10.18 4.90
C ILE A 173 -6.32 -11.22 3.78
N ASP A 174 -6.40 -10.78 2.52
CA ASP A 174 -6.48 -11.69 1.37
C ASP A 174 -5.17 -12.49 1.18
N PHE A 175 -4.00 -11.88 1.46
CA PHE A 175 -2.72 -12.59 1.52
C PHE A 175 -2.68 -13.63 2.64
N ALA A 176 -3.11 -13.28 3.86
CA ALA A 176 -3.16 -14.21 4.98
C ALA A 176 -4.09 -15.40 4.70
N ARG A 177 -5.25 -15.15 4.10
CA ARG A 177 -6.21 -16.21 3.74
C ARG A 177 -5.68 -17.14 2.65
N ARG A 178 -5.00 -16.58 1.66
CA ARG A 178 -4.55 -17.35 0.51
C ARG A 178 -3.24 -18.09 0.73
N PHE A 179 -2.30 -17.47 1.44
CA PHE A 179 -0.94 -17.98 1.59
C PHE A 179 -0.57 -18.33 3.03
N GLY A 180 -1.44 -18.03 3.99
CA GLY A 180 -1.17 -18.16 5.41
C GLY A 180 -0.59 -16.88 6.03
N ALA A 181 -0.84 -16.65 7.32
CA ALA A 181 -0.31 -15.50 8.04
C ALA A 181 1.22 -15.54 8.15
N ASP A 182 1.82 -16.72 8.20
CA ASP A 182 3.28 -16.93 8.25
C ASP A 182 3.99 -16.49 6.96
N ALA A 183 3.26 -16.39 5.85
CA ALA A 183 3.78 -15.85 4.59
C ALA A 183 3.91 -14.31 4.60
N ILE A 184 3.53 -13.64 5.71
CA ILE A 184 3.59 -12.19 5.87
C ILE A 184 4.69 -11.84 6.87
N ALA A 185 5.83 -11.39 6.37
CA ALA A 185 6.94 -10.90 7.18
C ALA A 185 6.82 -9.39 7.48
N GLN A 186 7.66 -8.91 8.38
CA GLN A 186 7.78 -7.48 8.67
C GLN A 186 9.24 -7.01 8.56
N ALA A 187 9.44 -5.82 7.98
CA ALA A 187 10.74 -5.16 7.90
C ALA A 187 10.75 -3.92 8.79
N GLN A 188 11.75 -3.84 9.68
CA GLN A 188 11.90 -2.68 10.54
C GLN A 188 12.44 -1.50 9.73
N LEU A 189 11.69 -0.39 9.73
CA LEU A 189 12.08 0.87 9.11
C LEU A 189 12.32 1.96 10.17
N ALA A 190 12.95 3.06 9.74
CA ALA A 190 13.12 4.25 10.56
C ALA A 190 11.78 4.85 10.99
N PRO A 191 11.75 5.59 12.11
CA PRO A 191 10.54 6.28 12.56
C PRO A 191 9.96 7.21 11.51
N ARG A 192 8.63 7.30 11.43
CA ARG A 192 7.91 8.15 10.47
C ARG A 192 7.28 9.36 11.14
N VAL A 193 7.51 10.53 10.57
CA VAL A 193 6.80 11.75 10.94
C VAL A 193 5.47 11.80 10.20
N HIS A 194 4.37 11.92 10.92
CA HIS A 194 3.03 11.98 10.34
C HIS A 194 2.44 13.38 10.43
N ARG A 195 1.75 13.78 9.34
CA ARG A 195 0.83 14.91 9.37
C ARG A 195 -0.51 14.46 9.96
N ASN A 196 -1.03 15.24 10.90
CA ASN A 196 -2.39 15.01 11.37
C ASN A 196 -3.40 15.55 10.35
N ARG A 197 -4.31 14.68 9.92
CA ARG A 197 -5.48 15.08 9.13
C ARG A 197 -6.63 15.48 10.05
N PRO A 198 -7.52 16.41 9.65
CA PRO A 198 -8.74 16.71 10.38
C PRO A 198 -9.59 15.44 10.63
N LEU A 199 -10.34 15.41 11.72
CA LEU A 199 -11.16 14.25 12.10
C LEU A 199 -12.17 13.89 11.00
N SER A 200 -12.76 14.86 10.31
CA SER A 200 -13.71 14.65 9.22
C SER A 200 -13.13 13.82 8.06
N GLN A 201 -11.85 14.02 7.75
CA GLN A 201 -11.17 13.22 6.71
C GLN A 201 -10.83 11.80 7.20
N LEU A 202 -10.62 11.63 8.51
CA LEU A 202 -10.34 10.33 9.10
C LEU A 202 -11.60 9.48 9.23
N THR A 203 -12.77 10.07 9.39
CA THR A 203 -14.04 9.35 9.47
C THR A 203 -14.29 8.56 8.18
N GLN A 204 -14.17 9.19 7.02
CA GLN A 204 -14.33 8.52 5.74
C GLN A 204 -13.30 7.38 5.54
N MET A 205 -12.04 7.63 5.94
CA MET A 205 -11.02 6.58 5.87
C MET A 205 -11.32 5.41 6.82
N ALA A 206 -11.77 5.71 8.05
CA ALA A 206 -12.13 4.70 9.03
C ALA A 206 -13.32 3.85 8.56
N ASP A 207 -14.29 4.48 7.91
CA ASP A 207 -15.46 3.82 7.36
C ASP A 207 -15.08 2.81 6.26
N VAL A 208 -14.30 3.23 5.28
CA VAL A 208 -13.78 2.35 4.22
C VAL A 208 -12.94 1.20 4.77
N VAL A 209 -12.07 1.46 5.75
CA VAL A 209 -11.23 0.43 6.37
C VAL A 209 -12.07 -0.56 7.17
N SER A 210 -13.03 -0.07 7.98
CA SER A 210 -13.90 -0.95 8.76
C SER A 210 -14.80 -1.79 7.87
N GLY A 211 -15.43 -1.21 6.86
CA GLY A 211 -16.23 -1.92 5.88
C GLY A 211 -15.44 -3.03 5.16
N THR A 212 -14.21 -2.74 4.75
CA THR A 212 -13.33 -3.74 4.13
C THR A 212 -13.04 -4.92 5.06
N ILE A 213 -12.67 -4.64 6.31
CA ILE A 213 -12.35 -5.70 7.30
C ILE A 213 -13.61 -6.50 7.61
N LEU A 214 -14.76 -5.84 7.82
CA LEU A 214 -16.02 -6.50 8.13
C LEU A 214 -16.55 -7.33 6.95
N ALA A 215 -16.45 -6.84 5.72
CA ALA A 215 -16.81 -7.62 4.53
C ALA A 215 -16.05 -8.94 4.48
N ARG A 216 -14.73 -8.89 4.71
CA ARG A 216 -13.90 -10.10 4.79
C ARG A 216 -14.27 -10.99 5.98
N ALA A 217 -14.44 -10.42 7.18
CA ALA A 217 -14.74 -11.14 8.40
C ALA A 217 -16.08 -11.87 8.36
N LEU A 218 -17.08 -11.25 7.75
CA LEU A 218 -18.45 -11.76 7.67
C LEU A 218 -18.75 -12.50 6.36
N GLU A 219 -17.75 -12.63 5.48
CA GLU A 219 -17.86 -13.24 4.15
C GLU A 219 -19.00 -12.63 3.32
N ARG A 220 -19.12 -11.29 3.39
CA ARG A 220 -20.14 -10.52 2.68
C ARG A 220 -19.54 -9.78 1.50
N PRO A 221 -20.33 -9.53 0.43
CA PRO A 221 -19.91 -8.69 -0.68
C PRO A 221 -19.52 -7.27 -0.21
N LEU A 222 -18.52 -6.66 -0.86
CA LEU A 222 -18.11 -5.30 -0.55
C LEU A 222 -19.20 -4.26 -0.84
N GLU A 223 -20.07 -4.56 -1.80
CA GLU A 223 -21.23 -3.74 -2.16
C GLU A 223 -22.20 -3.53 -0.99
N ASP A 224 -22.30 -4.49 -0.06
CA ASP A 224 -23.10 -4.35 1.17
C ASP A 224 -22.56 -3.26 2.11
N PHE A 225 -21.35 -2.77 1.86
CA PHE A 225 -20.67 -1.71 2.59
C PHE A 225 -20.40 -0.47 1.72
N ASP A 226 -21.08 -0.34 0.59
CA ASP A 226 -20.84 0.72 -0.41
C ASP A 226 -19.39 0.77 -0.91
N LEU A 227 -18.73 -0.38 -0.95
CA LEU A 227 -17.35 -0.54 -1.38
C LEU A 227 -17.25 -1.36 -2.67
N SER A 228 -16.12 -1.27 -3.36
CA SER A 228 -15.84 -2.06 -4.55
C SER A 228 -14.39 -2.48 -4.60
N GLU A 229 -14.08 -3.46 -5.46
CA GLU A 229 -12.70 -3.91 -5.69
C GLU A 229 -12.45 -4.21 -7.18
N ARG A 230 -11.19 -4.30 -7.54
CA ARG A 230 -10.74 -4.89 -8.79
C ARG A 230 -10.51 -6.38 -8.58
N PRO A 231 -10.91 -7.22 -9.53
CA PRO A 231 -10.68 -8.66 -9.44
C PRO A 231 -9.17 -8.96 -9.48
N PRO A 232 -8.77 -10.17 -9.08
CA PRO A 232 -7.41 -10.64 -9.29
C PRO A 232 -6.97 -10.47 -10.75
N LEU A 233 -5.78 -9.92 -10.99
CA LEU A 233 -5.25 -9.74 -12.36
C LEU A 233 -5.16 -11.06 -13.14
N ALA A 234 -4.89 -12.15 -12.45
CA ALA A 234 -4.86 -13.50 -13.04
C ALA A 234 -6.20 -13.95 -13.66
N THR A 235 -7.31 -13.26 -13.36
CA THR A 235 -8.63 -13.57 -13.94
C THR A 235 -8.93 -12.78 -15.22
N LEU A 236 -8.05 -11.87 -15.62
CA LEU A 236 -8.22 -11.04 -16.82
C LEU A 236 -7.62 -11.68 -18.09
N ALA A 237 -7.06 -12.87 -17.99
CA ALA A 237 -6.42 -13.59 -19.09
C ALA A 237 -7.43 -14.21 -20.06
#